data_aeb806d0444fe781f3fc70a6ee664eb2
#
_entry.id   aeb806d0444fe781f3fc70a6ee664eb2
#
_cell.length_a   1.000
_cell.length_b   1.000
_cell.length_c   1.000
_cell.angle_alpha   90.00
_cell.angle_beta   90.00
_cell.angle_gamma   90.00
#
_symmetry.space_group_name_H-M   'P 1'
#
loop_
_entity.id
_entity.type
_entity.pdbx_description
1 polymer ?
#
loop_
_entity_poly.entity_id
_entity_poly.type
_entity_poly.pdbx_seq_one_letter_code
_entity_poly.pdbx_strand_id
1 'polypeptide(L)' 'MTPENKKILDRINAYAEEVLADIDPQKTRISFQLEALKPVMQEIADEKGMALEDIFILYMDLASEASVEAEKHLQATLN' A
#
# COMPACT_ATOMS: atom_id res chain seq x y z
N MET A 1 -7.27 -11.14 3.10
CA MET A 1 -6.97 -9.87 3.80
C MET A 1 -8.02 -9.60 4.86
N THR A 2 -7.62 -9.26 6.07
CA THR A 2 -8.57 -8.95 7.15
C THR A 2 -9.18 -7.56 6.95
N PRO A 3 -10.38 -7.28 7.51
CA PRO A 3 -10.97 -5.95 7.41
C PRO A 3 -10.07 -4.84 7.97
N GLU A 4 -9.32 -5.12 9.03
CA GLU A 4 -8.39 -4.16 9.62
C GLU A 4 -7.23 -3.86 8.67
N ASN A 5 -6.65 -4.89 8.05
CA ASN A 5 -5.57 -4.73 7.09
C ASN A 5 -6.06 -3.98 5.84
N LYS A 6 -7.28 -4.26 5.41
CA LYS A 6 -7.87 -3.54 4.28
C LYS A 6 -8.01 -2.05 4.57
N LYS A 7 -8.39 -1.69 5.79
CA LYS A 7 -8.47 -0.27 6.20
C LYS A 7 -7.11 0.40 6.16
N ILE A 8 -6.07 -0.32 6.59
CA ILE A 8 -4.69 0.20 6.54
C ILE A 8 -4.29 0.45 5.08
N LEU A 9 -4.51 -0.53 4.22
CA LEU A 9 -4.17 -0.42 2.80
C LEU A 9 -4.94 0.72 2.13
N ASP A 10 -6.26 0.82 2.39
CA ASP A 10 -7.11 1.88 1.83
C ASP A 10 -6.63 3.27 2.28
N ARG A 11 -6.23 3.40 3.54
CA ARG A 11 -5.73 4.65 4.09
C ARG A 11 -4.42 5.08 3.41
N ILE A 12 -3.51 4.13 3.21
CA ILE A 12 -2.24 4.40 2.53
C ILE A 12 -2.50 4.75 1.06
N ASN A 13 -3.37 4.02 0.39
CA ASN A 13 -3.71 4.27 -1.01
C ASN A 13 -4.37 5.63 -1.22
N ALA A 14 -5.28 6.03 -0.32
CA ALA A 14 -5.92 7.34 -0.38
C ALA A 14 -4.89 8.47 -0.25
N TYR A 15 -3.94 8.31 0.67
CA TYR A 15 -2.85 9.27 0.82
C TYR A 15 -1.95 9.28 -0.41
N ALA A 16 -1.67 8.10 -0.97
CA ALA A 16 -0.86 7.98 -2.18
C ALA A 16 -1.50 8.69 -3.37
N GLU A 17 -2.80 8.57 -3.53
CA GLU A 17 -3.53 9.28 -4.59
C GLU A 17 -3.37 10.79 -4.49
N GLU A 18 -3.27 11.29 -3.27
CA GLU A 18 -3.12 12.72 -3.02
C GLU A 18 -1.70 13.21 -3.28
N VAL A 19 -0.69 12.53 -2.73
CA VAL A 19 0.71 12.97 -2.81
C VAL A 19 1.43 12.53 -4.07
N LEU A 20 0.95 11.47 -4.74
CA LEU A 20 1.56 10.92 -5.94
C LEU A 20 0.69 11.15 -7.19
N ALA A 21 -0.30 12.03 -7.12
CA ALA A 21 -1.25 12.28 -8.21
C ALA A 21 -0.56 12.70 -9.51
N ASP A 22 0.51 13.50 -9.40
CA ASP A 22 1.23 14.02 -10.56
C ASP A 22 2.42 13.16 -10.95
N ILE A 23 2.61 12.00 -10.31
CA ILE A 23 3.76 11.15 -10.52
C ILE A 23 3.34 9.88 -11.24
N ASP A 24 4.08 9.52 -12.30
CA ASP A 24 3.87 8.27 -13.02
C ASP A 24 4.53 7.14 -12.20
N PRO A 25 3.75 6.20 -11.62
CA PRO A 25 4.31 5.13 -10.82
C PRO A 25 5.23 4.20 -11.60
N GLN A 26 5.09 4.12 -12.92
CA GLN A 26 5.95 3.28 -13.75
C GLN A 26 7.32 3.90 -13.97
N LYS A 27 7.43 5.23 -13.89
CA LYS A 27 8.67 5.97 -14.09
C LYS A 27 9.34 6.40 -12.80
N THR A 28 8.65 6.24 -11.68
CA THR A 28 9.14 6.68 -10.37
C THR A 28 9.68 5.50 -9.58
N ARG A 29 10.85 5.68 -8.99
CA ARG A 29 11.46 4.63 -8.16
C ARG A 29 10.57 4.33 -6.95
N ILE A 30 10.52 3.05 -6.59
CA ILE A 30 9.72 2.63 -5.44
C ILE A 30 10.19 3.27 -4.13
N SER A 31 11.49 3.51 -4.00
CA SER A 31 12.04 4.18 -2.82
C SER A 31 11.48 5.59 -2.65
N PHE A 32 11.30 6.32 -3.74
CA PHE A 32 10.69 7.64 -3.72
C PHE A 32 9.23 7.56 -3.29
N GLN A 33 8.50 6.58 -3.82
CA GLN A 33 7.10 6.36 -3.46
C GLN A 33 6.95 6.03 -1.99
N LEU A 34 7.81 5.17 -1.46
CA LEU A 34 7.80 4.82 -0.04
C LEU A 34 8.12 6.01 0.85
N GLU A 35 9.07 6.85 0.45
CA GLU A 35 9.38 8.08 1.20
C GLU A 35 8.21 9.05 1.21
N ALA A 36 7.52 9.19 0.08
CA ALA A 36 6.34 10.05 -0.01
C ALA A 36 5.21 9.55 0.90
N LEU A 37 5.12 8.25 1.13
CA LEU A 37 4.10 7.64 1.98
C LEU A 37 4.50 7.55 3.46
N LYS A 38 5.75 7.88 3.78
CA LYS A 38 6.28 7.80 5.14
C LYS A 38 5.41 8.50 6.20
N PRO A 39 4.88 9.72 5.95
CA PRO A 39 4.04 10.38 6.96
C PRO A 39 2.81 9.58 7.36
N VAL A 40 2.08 9.01 6.42
CA VAL A 40 0.89 8.21 6.74
C VAL A 40 1.27 6.89 7.39
N MET A 41 2.37 6.29 6.96
CA MET A 41 2.86 5.05 7.56
C MET A 41 3.32 5.27 9.00
N GLN A 42 3.99 6.39 9.28
CA GLN A 42 4.39 6.75 10.63
C GLN A 42 3.18 6.97 11.53
N GLU A 43 2.16 7.62 11.02
CA GLU A 43 0.91 7.85 11.74
C GLU A 43 0.26 6.51 12.13
N ILE A 44 0.19 5.57 11.20
CA ILE A 44 -0.35 4.24 11.45
C ILE A 44 0.50 3.48 12.47
N ALA A 45 1.82 3.57 12.34
CA ALA A 45 2.75 2.93 13.28
C ALA A 45 2.53 3.44 14.71
N ASP A 46 2.38 4.75 14.87
CA ASP A 46 2.14 5.37 16.17
C ASP A 46 0.80 4.91 16.76
N GLU A 47 -0.25 4.84 15.95
CA GLU A 47 -1.56 4.38 16.39
C GLU A 47 -1.56 2.92 16.85
N LYS A 48 -0.76 2.09 16.21
CA LYS A 48 -0.72 0.65 16.49
C LYS A 48 0.41 0.25 17.44
N GLY A 49 1.25 1.18 17.82
CA GLY A 49 2.41 0.90 18.66
C GLY A 49 3.44 0.02 17.96
N MET A 50 3.58 0.15 16.66
CA MET A 50 4.51 -0.61 15.83
C MET A 50 5.65 0.27 15.34
N ALA A 51 6.77 -0.35 14.93
CA ALA A 51 7.85 0.38 14.30
C ALA A 51 7.45 0.73 12.85
N LEU A 52 8.02 1.83 12.34
CA LEU A 52 7.78 2.25 10.96
C LEU A 52 8.15 1.15 9.95
N GLU A 53 9.25 0.44 10.21
CA GLU A 53 9.69 -0.66 9.35
C GLU A 53 8.66 -1.77 9.26
N ASP A 54 7.97 -2.06 10.36
CA ASP A 54 6.91 -3.08 10.38
C ASP A 54 5.75 -2.66 9.50
N ILE A 55 5.42 -1.37 9.46
CA ILE A 55 4.36 -0.86 8.59
C ILE A 55 4.78 -0.95 7.12
N PHE A 56 6.03 -0.68 6.79
CA PHE A 56 6.53 -0.86 5.43
C PHE A 56 6.37 -2.31 4.97
N ILE A 57 6.78 -3.26 5.80
CA ILE A 57 6.68 -4.68 5.50
C ILE A 57 5.21 -5.07 5.32
N LEU A 58 4.35 -4.63 6.22
CA LEU A 58 2.91 -4.89 6.15
C LEU A 58 2.32 -4.33 4.86
N TYR A 59 2.66 -3.08 4.50
CA TYR A 59 2.17 -2.45 3.28
C TYR A 59 2.58 -3.26 2.04
N MET A 60 3.85 -3.68 1.97
CA MET A 60 4.33 -4.47 0.84
C MET A 60 3.60 -5.81 0.73
N ASP A 61 3.36 -6.47 1.86
CA ASP A 61 2.61 -7.72 1.90
C ASP A 61 1.16 -7.53 1.45
N LEU A 62 0.50 -6.47 1.91
CA LEU A 62 -0.89 -6.18 1.54
C LEU A 62 -1.01 -5.81 0.07
N ALA A 63 -0.07 -5.03 -0.45
CA ALA A 63 -0.06 -4.65 -1.87
C ALA A 63 0.15 -5.89 -2.75
N SER A 64 1.03 -6.79 -2.33
CA SER A 64 1.26 -8.05 -3.04
C SER A 64 0.03 -8.93 -3.03
N GLU A 65 -0.64 -9.06 -1.88
CA GLU A 65 -1.86 -9.84 -1.73
C GLU A 65 -2.97 -9.31 -2.64
N ALA A 66 -3.16 -7.99 -2.66
CA ALA A 66 -4.16 -7.36 -3.53
C ALA A 66 -3.85 -7.60 -5.00
N SER A 67 -2.58 -7.59 -5.39
CA SER A 67 -2.16 -7.86 -6.76
C SER A 67 -2.46 -9.30 -7.17
N VAL A 68 -2.20 -10.27 -6.27
CA VAL A 68 -2.50 -11.68 -6.51
C VAL A 68 -4.00 -11.90 -6.67
N GLU A 69 -4.82 -11.27 -5.83
CA GLU A 69 -6.27 -11.37 -5.93
C GLU A 69 -6.79 -10.82 -7.26
N ALA A 70 -6.22 -9.72 -7.74
CA ALA A 70 -6.57 -9.13 -9.02
C ALA A 70 -6.21 -10.07 -10.17
N GLU A 71 -5.05 -10.72 -10.13
CA GLU A 71 -4.63 -11.68 -11.13
C GLU A 71 -5.54 -12.90 -11.17
N LYS A 72 -5.91 -13.44 -10.02
CA LYS A 72 -6.84 -14.58 -9.92
C LYS A 72 -8.18 -14.23 -10.53
N HIS A 73 -8.67 -13.03 -10.29
CA HIS A 73 -9.94 -12.59 -10.85
C HIS A 73 -9.88 -12.50 -12.37
N LEU A 74 -8.79 -11.96 -12.91
CA LEU A 74 -8.58 -11.86 -14.35
C LEU A 74 -8.48 -13.24 -15.00
N GLN A 75 -7.77 -14.17 -14.40
CA GLN A 75 -7.65 -15.54 -14.91
C GLN A 75 -9.00 -16.25 -14.94
N ALA A 76 -9.80 -16.07 -13.91
CA ALA A 76 -11.15 -16.65 -13.85
C ALA A 76 -12.04 -16.08 -14.96
N THR A 77 -11.86 -14.83 -15.31
CA THR A 77 -12.62 -14.17 -16.38
C THR A 77 -12.19 -14.65 -17.77
N LEU A 78 -10.91 -14.94 -17.94
CA LEU A 78 -10.35 -15.36 -19.22
C LEU A 78 -10.61 -16.85 -19.54
N ASN A 79 -10.89 -17.64 -18.53
CA ASN A 79 -11.21 -19.05 -18.70
C ASN A 79 -12.71 -19.27 -18.84
#